data_13eaa5317939efc7cffd158247084ebb
#
_entry.id   13eaa5317939efc7cffd158247084ebb
#
_cell.length_a   1.000
_cell.length_b   1.000
_cell.length_c   1.000
_cell.angle_alpha   90.00
_cell.angle_beta   90.00
_cell.angle_gamma   90.00
#
_symmetry.space_group_name_H-M   'P 1'
#
loop_
_entity.id
_entity.type
_entity.pdbx_description
1 polymer ?
#
loop_
_entity_poly.entity_id
_entity_poly.type
_entity_poly.pdbx_seq_one_letter_code
_entity_poly.pdbx_strand_id
1 'polypeptide(L)'
;DTDCKIITGGNSNDETGWFIEPTIILTKNPNSETMVEEIFGPVLTIYVYEDNDFEDVLDLCDKASPYALTGSIFSSSEENIQKAYNKLRFTAGNFYINDKPTGAVVAQQPFGGARASGTNDKAGGPLNLLRWISPRSVKRNNLKIHDWTYPFMK
;
A
#
# COMPACT_ATOMS: atom_id res chain seq x y z
N ASP A 1 22.93 -12.94 8.38
CA ASP A 1 22.56 -13.33 7.01
C ASP A 1 23.73 -13.02 6.09
N THR A 2 24.26 -14.00 5.37
CA THR A 2 25.44 -13.86 4.50
C THR A 2 25.18 -13.00 3.26
N ASP A 3 23.91 -12.80 2.92
CA ASP A 3 23.48 -12.05 1.73
C ASP A 3 23.22 -10.57 2.02
N CYS A 4 23.30 -10.17 3.29
CA CYS A 4 23.05 -8.81 3.74
C CYS A 4 24.34 -8.13 4.20
N LYS A 5 24.52 -6.85 3.81
CA LYS A 5 25.64 -6.01 4.20
C LYS A 5 25.12 -4.68 4.73
N ILE A 6 25.49 -4.32 5.95
CA ILE A 6 25.25 -2.97 6.48
C ILE A 6 26.21 -2.00 5.77
N ILE A 7 25.63 -0.98 5.15
CA ILE A 7 26.37 0.07 4.43
C ILE A 7 26.68 1.24 5.37
N THR A 8 25.73 1.58 6.26
CA THR A 8 25.89 2.62 7.26
C THR A 8 24.96 2.36 8.43
N GLY A 9 25.26 2.90 9.60
CA GLY A 9 24.49 2.69 10.83
C GLY A 9 24.74 1.31 11.45
N GLY A 10 23.70 0.75 12.06
CA GLY A 10 23.72 -0.58 12.67
C GLY A 10 24.02 -0.58 14.16
N ASN A 11 24.26 0.58 14.77
CA ASN A 11 24.45 0.68 16.21
C ASN A 11 23.13 0.99 16.93
N SER A 12 23.06 0.55 18.17
CA SER A 12 21.95 0.86 19.07
C SER A 12 22.47 1.21 20.46
N ASN A 13 21.71 1.98 21.22
CA ASN A 13 22.00 2.32 22.60
C ASN A 13 20.70 2.26 23.41
N ASP A 14 20.70 1.54 24.51
CA ASP A 14 19.59 1.35 25.43
C ASP A 14 19.87 1.88 26.87
N GLU A 15 21.01 2.55 27.09
CA GLU A 15 21.39 3.06 28.42
C GLU A 15 20.46 4.17 28.92
N THR A 16 20.00 5.05 28.02
CA THR A 16 19.13 6.20 28.34
C THR A 16 17.79 6.18 27.61
N GLY A 17 17.62 5.24 26.69
CA GLY A 17 16.40 5.06 25.86
C GLY A 17 16.70 4.13 24.71
N TRP A 18 15.67 3.72 24.00
CA TRP A 18 15.79 2.80 22.86
C TRP A 18 16.19 3.56 21.60
N PHE A 19 17.47 3.79 21.39
CA PHE A 19 18.02 4.51 20.24
C PHE A 19 18.62 3.54 19.23
N ILE A 20 18.22 3.69 17.98
CA ILE A 20 18.76 2.94 16.83
C ILE A 20 19.21 3.95 15.78
N GLU A 21 20.43 3.82 15.31
CA GLU A 21 20.95 4.68 14.24
C GLU A 21 20.20 4.43 12.93
N PRO A 22 19.99 5.47 12.11
CA PRO A 22 19.57 5.28 10.73
C PRO A 22 20.50 4.30 10.01
N THR A 23 19.94 3.19 9.55
CA THR A 23 20.69 2.05 9.04
C THR A 23 20.31 1.75 7.61
N ILE A 24 21.32 1.54 6.75
CA ILE A 24 21.11 1.10 5.36
C ILE A 24 21.73 -0.28 5.20
N ILE A 25 20.92 -1.21 4.72
CA ILE A 25 21.29 -2.59 4.42
C ILE A 25 21.21 -2.80 2.91
N LEU A 26 22.26 -3.35 2.32
CA LEU A 26 22.25 -3.87 0.95
C LEU A 26 22.09 -5.39 1.01
N THR A 27 21.09 -5.92 0.32
CA THR A 27 20.88 -7.36 0.22
C THR A 27 20.98 -7.86 -1.22
N LYS A 28 21.44 -9.11 -1.38
CA LYS A 28 21.35 -9.86 -2.63
C LYS A 28 20.13 -10.79 -2.67
N ASN A 29 19.48 -10.98 -1.53
CA ASN A 29 18.31 -11.81 -1.40
C ASN A 29 17.05 -10.95 -1.22
N PRO A 30 16.17 -10.86 -2.22
CA PRO A 30 14.96 -10.06 -2.13
C PRO A 30 13.95 -10.59 -1.10
N ASN A 31 14.13 -11.81 -0.61
CA ASN A 31 13.33 -12.42 0.45
C ASN A 31 14.05 -12.40 1.82
N SER A 32 15.07 -11.56 2.00
CA SER A 32 15.71 -11.41 3.31
C SER A 32 14.71 -10.87 4.33
N GLU A 33 14.90 -11.20 5.60
CA GLU A 33 14.00 -10.81 6.69
C GLU A 33 13.73 -9.30 6.68
N THR A 34 14.75 -8.48 6.50
CA THR A 34 14.64 -7.03 6.48
C THR A 34 13.96 -6.45 5.23
N MET A 35 13.71 -7.28 4.20
CA MET A 35 12.91 -6.89 3.02
C MET A 35 11.43 -7.22 3.19
N VAL A 36 11.11 -8.32 3.90
CA VAL A 36 9.74 -8.85 3.97
C VAL A 36 9.04 -8.55 5.29
N GLU A 37 9.81 -8.35 6.38
CA GLU A 37 9.26 -8.03 7.70
C GLU A 37 9.24 -6.53 7.94
N GLU A 38 8.15 -6.04 8.52
CA GLU A 38 8.01 -4.65 8.93
C GLU A 38 8.69 -4.43 10.29
N ILE A 39 9.94 -3.93 10.28
CA ILE A 39 10.72 -3.69 11.49
C ILE A 39 10.18 -2.49 12.29
N PHE A 40 9.54 -1.55 11.64
CA PHE A 40 8.99 -0.31 12.20
C PHE A 40 10.04 0.60 12.88
N GLY A 41 11.24 0.69 12.26
CA GLY A 41 12.39 1.44 12.75
C GLY A 41 13.15 2.15 11.62
N PRO A 42 14.22 2.89 11.93
CA PRO A 42 14.97 3.66 10.94
C PRO A 42 15.93 2.77 10.13
N VAL A 43 15.39 1.71 9.53
CA VAL A 43 16.14 0.71 8.75
C VAL A 43 15.61 0.71 7.33
N LEU A 44 16.51 0.93 6.36
CA LEU A 44 16.23 0.86 4.93
C LEU A 44 17.00 -0.31 4.33
N THR A 45 16.30 -1.25 3.73
CA THR A 45 16.92 -2.35 2.97
C THR A 45 16.81 -2.07 1.49
N ILE A 46 17.92 -2.25 0.77
CA ILE A 46 18.06 -2.02 -0.66
C ILE A 46 18.37 -3.35 -1.35
N TYR A 47 17.61 -3.66 -2.38
CA TYR A 47 17.88 -4.73 -3.32
C TYR A 47 18.11 -4.13 -4.70
N VAL A 48 19.25 -4.44 -5.32
CA VAL A 48 19.61 -3.97 -6.67
C VAL A 48 19.35 -5.09 -7.65
N TYR A 49 18.66 -4.79 -8.73
CA TYR A 49 18.31 -5.73 -9.78
C TYR A 49 18.84 -5.26 -11.14
N GLU A 50 18.98 -6.18 -12.09
CA GLU A 50 19.40 -5.87 -13.46
C GLU A 50 18.25 -5.25 -14.27
N ASP A 51 18.56 -4.38 -15.20
CA ASP A 51 17.55 -3.65 -16.01
C ASP A 51 16.53 -4.57 -16.72
N ASN A 52 16.98 -5.77 -17.09
CA ASN A 52 16.14 -6.76 -17.76
C ASN A 52 15.14 -7.46 -16.81
N ASP A 53 15.32 -7.36 -15.50
CA ASP A 53 14.52 -8.04 -14.49
C ASP A 53 13.38 -7.14 -13.96
N PHE A 54 13.14 -6.00 -14.60
CA PHE A 54 12.16 -5.01 -14.11
C PHE A 54 10.76 -5.61 -13.89
N GLU A 55 10.27 -6.42 -14.83
CA GLU A 55 8.93 -7.02 -14.70
C GLU A 55 8.88 -8.08 -13.59
N ASP A 56 9.93 -8.88 -13.42
CA ASP A 56 10.04 -9.86 -12.35
C ASP A 56 10.13 -9.18 -10.97
N VAL A 57 10.81 -8.03 -10.89
CA VAL A 57 10.87 -7.22 -9.67
C VAL A 57 9.52 -6.62 -9.31
N LEU A 58 8.70 -6.25 -10.29
CA LEU A 58 7.32 -5.82 -10.01
C LEU A 58 6.48 -6.97 -9.42
N ASP A 59 6.65 -8.20 -9.91
CA ASP A 59 6.01 -9.38 -9.32
C ASP A 59 6.50 -9.66 -7.91
N LEU A 60 7.78 -9.47 -7.68
CA LEU A 60 8.38 -9.60 -6.37
C LEU A 60 7.80 -8.57 -5.39
N CYS A 61 7.71 -7.29 -5.79
CA CYS A 61 7.11 -6.24 -4.98
C CYS A 61 5.65 -6.54 -4.61
N ASP A 62 4.88 -7.16 -5.52
CA ASP A 62 3.50 -7.56 -5.24
C ASP A 62 3.39 -8.67 -4.19
N LYS A 63 4.39 -9.54 -4.11
CA LYS A 63 4.36 -10.77 -3.29
C LYS A 63 5.16 -10.69 -2.00
N ALA A 64 6.11 -9.76 -1.90
CA ALA A 64 7.10 -9.72 -0.83
C ALA A 64 6.50 -9.52 0.57
N SER A 65 5.35 -8.85 0.68
CA SER A 65 4.75 -8.53 1.98
C SER A 65 3.24 -8.69 1.93
N PRO A 66 2.60 -9.06 3.05
CA PRO A 66 1.14 -9.08 3.16
C PRO A 66 0.53 -7.67 3.24
N TYR A 67 1.33 -6.64 3.41
CA TYR A 67 0.89 -5.26 3.54
C TYR A 67 0.67 -4.58 2.18
N ALA A 68 -0.20 -3.57 2.16
CA ALA A 68 -0.49 -2.77 0.98
C ALA A 68 -0.89 -1.33 1.39
N LEU A 69 -0.03 -0.65 2.16
CA LEU A 69 -0.31 0.69 2.66
C LEU A 69 0.15 1.76 1.68
N THR A 70 1.44 1.90 1.48
CA THR A 70 2.03 2.91 0.61
C THR A 70 3.10 2.31 -0.29
N GLY A 71 3.25 2.87 -1.47
CA GLY A 71 4.32 2.53 -2.40
C GLY A 71 4.62 3.68 -3.34
N SER A 72 5.84 3.72 -3.83
CA SER A 72 6.27 4.75 -4.78
C SER A 72 7.10 4.14 -5.91
N ILE A 73 6.97 4.71 -7.10
CA ILE A 73 7.84 4.45 -8.23
C ILE A 73 8.51 5.75 -8.67
N PHE A 74 9.80 5.67 -8.96
CA PHE A 74 10.58 6.75 -9.56
C PHE A 74 11.08 6.32 -10.93
N SER A 75 10.66 7.01 -11.97
CA SER A 75 11.11 6.76 -13.34
C SER A 75 10.94 8.00 -14.22
N SER A 76 11.79 8.17 -15.20
CA SER A 76 11.62 9.12 -16.29
C SER A 76 10.92 8.52 -17.51
N SER A 77 10.75 7.19 -17.55
CA SER A 77 10.06 6.48 -18.62
C SER A 77 8.58 6.35 -18.30
N GLU A 78 7.74 6.99 -19.09
CA GLU A 78 6.28 6.86 -18.99
C GLU A 78 5.82 5.41 -19.19
N GLU A 79 6.48 4.65 -20.08
CA GLU A 79 6.20 3.24 -20.30
C GLU A 79 6.41 2.42 -19.02
N ASN A 80 7.55 2.62 -18.33
CA ASN A 80 7.84 1.92 -17.07
C ASN A 80 6.89 2.34 -15.95
N ILE A 81 6.53 3.62 -15.89
CA ILE A 81 5.51 4.12 -14.94
C ILE A 81 4.20 3.40 -15.17
N GLN A 82 3.73 3.30 -16.42
CA GLN A 82 2.47 2.66 -16.75
C GLN A 82 2.48 1.15 -16.49
N LYS A 83 3.59 0.47 -16.78
CA LYS A 83 3.78 -0.95 -16.46
C LYS A 83 3.67 -1.17 -14.94
N ALA A 84 4.43 -0.42 -14.16
CA ALA A 84 4.40 -0.51 -12.71
C ALA A 84 3.02 -0.16 -12.14
N TYR A 85 2.39 0.92 -12.60
CA TYR A 85 1.06 1.34 -12.18
C TYR A 85 0.02 0.22 -12.37
N ASN A 86 0.04 -0.44 -13.51
CA ASN A 86 -0.89 -1.54 -13.81
C ASN A 86 -0.58 -2.79 -12.98
N LYS A 87 0.69 -3.15 -12.87
CA LYS A 87 1.11 -4.37 -12.18
C LYS A 87 0.91 -4.27 -10.67
N LEU A 88 1.27 -3.11 -10.09
CA LEU A 88 1.23 -2.86 -8.66
C LEU A 88 -0.07 -2.24 -8.15
N ARG A 89 -1.15 -2.28 -8.94
CA ARG A 89 -2.43 -1.63 -8.63
C ARG A 89 -3.05 -2.02 -7.28
N PHE A 90 -2.70 -3.19 -6.73
CA PHE A 90 -3.21 -3.71 -5.48
C PHE A 90 -2.15 -3.81 -4.37
N THR A 91 -0.96 -3.27 -4.58
CA THR A 91 0.15 -3.34 -3.63
C THR A 91 0.22 -2.14 -2.69
N ALA A 92 -0.51 -1.07 -3.00
CA ALA A 92 -0.52 0.13 -2.18
C ALA A 92 -1.89 0.81 -2.24
N GLY A 93 -2.44 1.16 -1.09
CA GLY A 93 -3.62 2.00 -1.00
C GLY A 93 -3.31 3.44 -1.40
N ASN A 94 -2.12 3.93 -1.07
CA ASN A 94 -1.58 5.19 -1.56
C ASN A 94 -0.37 4.91 -2.46
N PHE A 95 -0.54 5.10 -3.75
CA PHE A 95 0.48 4.89 -4.77
C PHE A 95 1.01 6.24 -5.28
N TYR A 96 2.32 6.41 -5.25
CA TYR A 96 2.99 7.65 -5.61
C TYR A 96 3.87 7.46 -6.85
N ILE A 97 3.92 8.47 -7.70
CA ILE A 97 4.76 8.50 -8.90
C ILE A 97 5.69 9.70 -8.80
N ASN A 98 7.00 9.45 -8.79
CA ASN A 98 8.05 10.44 -8.65
C ASN A 98 7.88 11.34 -7.41
N ASP A 99 7.31 10.76 -6.35
CA ASP A 99 7.13 11.42 -5.06
C ASP A 99 7.36 10.43 -3.91
N LYS A 100 7.60 10.93 -2.71
CA LYS A 100 7.87 10.11 -1.53
C LYS A 100 6.62 9.32 -1.12
N PRO A 101 6.74 8.05 -0.69
CA PRO A 101 5.60 7.19 -0.37
C PRO A 101 4.99 7.45 1.02
N THR A 102 5.04 8.68 1.52
CA THR A 102 4.58 9.02 2.87
C THR A 102 4.21 10.49 2.99
N GLY A 103 3.62 10.89 4.13
CA GLY A 103 3.25 12.28 4.39
C GLY A 103 1.94 12.68 3.74
N ALA A 104 0.96 11.76 3.67
CA ALA A 104 -0.39 12.08 3.23
C ALA A 104 -0.99 13.23 4.05
N VAL A 105 -1.60 14.18 3.35
CA VAL A 105 -2.23 15.36 3.94
C VAL A 105 -3.74 15.21 3.90
N VAL A 106 -4.39 15.41 5.05
CA VAL A 106 -5.86 15.36 5.17
C VAL A 106 -6.52 16.24 4.11
N ALA A 107 -7.57 15.72 3.46
CA ALA A 107 -8.32 16.33 2.38
C ALA A 107 -7.56 16.50 1.04
N GLN A 108 -6.26 16.27 0.99
CA GLN A 108 -5.50 16.24 -0.26
C GLN A 108 -5.20 14.80 -0.71
N GLN A 109 -4.81 13.95 0.23
CA GLN A 109 -4.47 12.56 -0.01
C GLN A 109 -5.16 11.68 1.03
N PRO A 110 -6.40 11.25 0.80
CA PRO A 110 -7.05 10.29 1.69
C PRO A 110 -6.18 9.06 1.89
N PHE A 111 -5.95 8.68 3.15
CA PHE A 111 -4.94 7.70 3.52
C PHE A 111 -5.58 6.38 3.96
N GLY A 112 -5.08 5.29 3.42
CA GLY A 112 -5.51 3.95 3.81
C GLY A 112 -4.88 2.89 2.94
N GLY A 113 -4.74 1.69 3.50
CA GLY A 113 -4.17 0.53 2.84
C GLY A 113 -5.12 -0.65 2.78
N ALA A 114 -4.84 -1.55 1.85
CA ALA A 114 -5.53 -2.82 1.66
C ALA A 114 -4.72 -3.98 2.23
N ARG A 115 -5.14 -5.21 1.99
CA ARG A 115 -4.54 -6.44 2.49
C ARG A 115 -4.40 -6.38 4.03
N ALA A 116 -3.26 -6.77 4.58
CA ALA A 116 -3.00 -6.69 6.02
C ALA A 116 -2.86 -5.26 6.57
N SER A 117 -2.78 -4.24 5.71
CA SER A 117 -2.71 -2.84 6.13
C SER A 117 -4.05 -2.21 6.47
N GLY A 118 -5.18 -2.90 6.26
CA GLY A 118 -6.49 -2.41 6.68
C GLY A 118 -7.59 -2.53 5.63
N THR A 119 -8.68 -1.82 5.87
CA THR A 119 -9.90 -1.86 5.04
C THR A 119 -9.91 -0.88 3.89
N ASN A 120 -8.86 -0.08 3.75
CA ASN A 120 -8.70 0.94 2.72
C ASN A 120 -9.82 2.02 2.71
N ASP A 121 -10.33 2.38 3.88
CA ASP A 121 -11.44 3.32 4.04
C ASP A 121 -11.10 4.78 3.74
N LYS A 122 -9.85 5.07 3.41
CA LYS A 122 -9.39 6.41 2.99
C LYS A 122 -9.68 7.49 4.04
N ALA A 123 -9.04 7.37 5.20
CA ALA A 123 -9.08 8.38 6.26
C ALA A 123 -8.70 9.77 5.71
N GLY A 124 -9.45 10.80 6.14
CA GLY A 124 -9.30 12.16 5.61
C GLY A 124 -10.03 12.42 4.29
N GLY A 125 -10.82 11.46 3.81
CA GLY A 125 -11.67 11.59 2.63
C GLY A 125 -13.16 11.33 2.93
N PRO A 126 -14.08 11.73 2.05
CA PRO A 126 -15.51 11.56 2.26
C PRO A 126 -15.95 10.08 2.32
N LEU A 127 -15.23 9.19 1.66
CA LEU A 127 -15.52 7.76 1.65
C LEU A 127 -15.41 7.14 3.05
N ASN A 128 -14.53 7.64 3.89
CA ASN A 128 -14.39 7.17 5.27
C ASN A 128 -15.68 7.39 6.08
N LEU A 129 -16.42 8.46 5.79
CA LEU A 129 -17.67 8.80 6.50
C LEU A 129 -18.74 7.73 6.33
N LEU A 130 -18.74 6.96 5.25
CA LEU A 130 -19.69 5.87 5.01
C LEU A 130 -19.61 4.78 6.10
N ARG A 131 -18.46 4.63 6.77
CA ARG A 131 -18.30 3.70 7.89
C ARG A 131 -19.05 4.11 9.16
N TRP A 132 -19.37 5.38 9.27
CA TRP A 132 -19.96 5.98 10.46
C TRP A 132 -21.46 6.22 10.34
N ILE A 133 -22.06 5.89 9.20
CA ILE A 133 -23.49 6.06 8.93
C ILE A 133 -24.16 4.72 8.69
N SER A 134 -25.44 4.67 8.99
CA SER A 134 -26.32 3.55 8.66
C SER A 134 -27.39 4.01 7.67
N PRO A 135 -27.17 3.85 6.37
CA PRO A 135 -28.14 4.28 5.35
C PRO A 135 -29.47 3.56 5.51
N ARG A 136 -30.56 4.30 5.40
CA ARG A 136 -31.91 3.76 5.41
C ARG A 136 -32.64 4.13 4.13
N SER A 137 -33.10 3.12 3.40
CA SER A 137 -33.96 3.31 2.24
C SER A 137 -35.45 3.21 2.67
N VAL A 138 -36.24 4.17 2.24
CA VAL A 138 -37.69 4.17 2.50
C VAL A 138 -38.43 4.24 1.16
N LYS A 139 -39.27 3.23 0.91
CA LYS A 139 -40.20 3.23 -0.22
C LYS A 139 -41.62 3.35 0.34
N ARG A 140 -42.34 4.40 -0.06
CA ARG A 140 -43.75 4.60 0.28
C ARG A 140 -44.60 4.53 -0.98
N ASN A 141 -45.59 3.65 -0.99
CA ASN A 141 -46.57 3.58 -2.06
C ASN A 141 -47.90 4.17 -1.57
N ASN A 142 -48.42 5.16 -2.28
CA ASN A 142 -49.70 5.80 -1.99
C ASN A 142 -50.85 5.26 -2.86
N LEU A 143 -50.53 4.33 -3.79
CA LEU A 143 -51.51 3.68 -4.66
C LEU A 143 -51.85 2.30 -4.13
N LYS A 144 -53.15 1.92 -4.21
CA LYS A 144 -53.53 0.53 -3.96
C LYS A 144 -52.95 -0.35 -5.08
N ILE A 145 -52.23 -1.39 -4.71
CA ILE A 145 -51.73 -2.38 -5.66
C ILE A 145 -52.86 -3.40 -5.85
N HIS A 146 -53.40 -3.44 -7.08
CA HIS A 146 -54.43 -4.39 -7.47
C HIS A 146 -53.87 -5.58 -8.28
N ASP A 147 -52.65 -5.45 -8.79
CA ASP A 147 -51.98 -6.46 -9.61
C ASP A 147 -50.67 -6.87 -8.92
N TRP A 148 -50.59 -8.12 -8.59
CA TRP A 148 -49.39 -8.71 -7.94
C TRP A 148 -48.40 -9.27 -8.95
N THR A 149 -48.77 -9.31 -10.24
CA THR A 149 -47.92 -9.87 -11.29
C THR A 149 -46.81 -8.91 -11.70
N TYR A 150 -45.66 -9.46 -11.99
CA TYR A 150 -44.55 -8.73 -12.61
C TYR A 150 -44.76 -8.63 -14.13
N PRO A 151 -44.15 -7.63 -14.83
CA PRO A 151 -44.27 -7.48 -16.28
C PRO A 151 -43.91 -8.72 -17.10
N PHE A 152 -42.96 -9.53 -16.62
CA PHE A 152 -42.55 -10.77 -17.27
C PHE A 152 -43.53 -11.94 -17.08
N MET A 153 -44.52 -11.79 -16.24
CA MET A 153 -45.59 -12.79 -15.99
C MET A 153 -46.81 -12.57 -16.89
N LYS A 154 -46.80 -11.52 -17.71
CA LYS A 154 -47.87 -11.15 -18.66
C LYS A 154 -47.37 -11.41 -20.12
#